data_bda60efc9d4a134e6714c0d7d703ab64
#
_entry.id   bda60efc9d4a134e6714c0d7d703ab64
#
_cell.length_a   1.000
_cell.length_b   1.000
_cell.length_c   1.000
_cell.angle_alpha   90.00
_cell.angle_beta   90.00
_cell.angle_gamma   90.00
#
_symmetry.space_group_name_H-M   'P 1'
#
loop_
_entity.id
_entity.type
_entity.pdbx_description
1 polymer ?
#
loop_
_entity_poly.entity_id
_entity_poly.type
_entity_poly.pdbx_seq_one_letter_code
_entity_poly.pdbx_strand_id
1 'polypeptide(L)'
;MLKNILFAVTFAFIATSSLAGDYNYIEPADVSSRVDMGKEQVIVDICEPAQFAEGHVPGSIETNAYPVKSDEDRAKLDKVLPVIEKSEADVVVVCPRGKGGAKRAYDYLKERGVDESRLKILIGGMDGYPYRTESK
;
A
#
# COMPACT_ATOMS: atom_id res chain seq x y z
N MET A 1 -11.61 -28.38 -51.80
CA MET A 1 -12.53 -27.95 -50.76
C MET A 1 -11.74 -27.60 -49.53
N LEU A 2 -11.57 -26.32 -49.27
CA LEU A 2 -10.93 -25.82 -48.06
C LEU A 2 -11.99 -25.76 -46.96
N LYS A 3 -11.88 -26.65 -45.98
CA LYS A 3 -12.65 -26.54 -44.76
C LYS A 3 -11.89 -25.55 -43.86
N ASN A 4 -12.41 -24.34 -43.72
CA ASN A 4 -11.95 -23.41 -42.73
C ASN A 4 -12.34 -23.94 -41.34
N ILE A 5 -11.38 -24.51 -40.66
CA ILE A 5 -11.55 -24.83 -39.25
C ILE A 5 -11.31 -23.53 -38.50
N LEU A 6 -12.41 -22.90 -38.11
CA LEU A 6 -12.36 -21.75 -37.22
C LEU A 6 -12.03 -22.27 -35.81
N PHE A 7 -10.77 -22.17 -35.43
CA PHE A 7 -10.39 -22.33 -34.02
C PHE A 7 -10.87 -21.11 -33.25
N ALA A 8 -12.02 -21.24 -32.62
CA ALA A 8 -12.45 -20.30 -31.61
C ALA A 8 -11.56 -20.54 -30.39
N VAL A 9 -10.52 -19.73 -30.24
CA VAL A 9 -9.78 -19.68 -29.01
C VAL A 9 -10.67 -18.97 -27.99
N THR A 10 -11.39 -19.76 -27.23
CA THR A 10 -12.13 -19.22 -26.08
C THR A 10 -11.09 -18.85 -25.02
N PHE A 11 -10.73 -17.58 -24.95
CA PHE A 11 -10.05 -17.05 -23.79
C PHE A 11 -11.02 -17.15 -22.63
N ALA A 12 -10.85 -18.17 -21.81
CA ALA A 12 -11.48 -18.21 -20.50
C ALA A 12 -10.81 -17.11 -19.67
N PHE A 13 -11.45 -15.96 -19.59
CA PHE A 13 -11.15 -14.99 -18.54
C PHE A 13 -11.50 -15.69 -17.23
N ILE A 14 -10.48 -16.22 -16.55
CA ILE A 14 -10.61 -16.56 -15.15
C ILE A 14 -10.61 -15.23 -14.42
N ALA A 15 -11.80 -14.65 -14.29
CA ALA A 15 -11.99 -13.62 -13.29
C ALA A 15 -11.72 -14.31 -11.95
N THR A 16 -10.54 -14.12 -11.40
CA THR A 16 -10.34 -14.33 -9.98
C THR A 16 -11.29 -13.36 -9.31
N SER A 17 -12.46 -13.86 -8.92
CA SER A 17 -13.35 -13.09 -8.08
C SER A 17 -12.63 -12.89 -6.77
N SER A 18 -12.03 -11.73 -6.66
CA SER A 18 -11.45 -11.27 -5.46
C SER A 18 -12.55 -11.15 -4.41
N LEU A 19 -12.33 -11.68 -3.22
CA LEU A 19 -13.26 -11.65 -2.12
C LEU A 19 -13.53 -10.20 -1.71
N ALA A 20 -14.77 -9.90 -1.32
CA ALA A 20 -15.18 -8.58 -0.86
C ALA A 20 -14.21 -8.01 0.18
N GLY A 21 -13.74 -6.78 -0.01
CA GLY A 21 -12.71 -6.15 0.81
C GLY A 21 -11.29 -6.39 0.30
N ASP A 22 -11.19 -6.64 -1.01
CA ASP A 22 -9.92 -6.93 -1.63
C ASP A 22 -9.01 -5.73 -1.72
N TYR A 23 -8.06 -5.78 -0.84
CA TYR A 23 -6.95 -4.87 -0.83
C TYR A 23 -5.73 -5.56 -1.42
N ASN A 24 -4.89 -4.79 -2.06
CA ASN A 24 -3.58 -5.29 -2.46
C ASN A 24 -2.65 -5.26 -1.24
N TYR A 25 -1.92 -6.34 -1.04
CA TYR A 25 -0.99 -6.48 0.08
C TYR A 25 0.43 -6.66 -0.42
N ILE A 26 1.38 -6.32 0.44
CA ILE A 26 2.81 -6.55 0.20
C ILE A 26 3.43 -7.20 1.43
N GLU A 27 4.30 -8.17 1.19
CA GLU A 27 5.03 -8.87 2.25
C GLU A 27 6.13 -7.97 2.85
N PRO A 28 6.39 -8.08 4.16
CA PRO A 28 7.49 -7.35 4.79
C PRO A 28 8.85 -7.58 4.12
N ALA A 29 9.12 -8.80 3.68
CA ALA A 29 10.37 -9.14 2.99
C ALA A 29 10.53 -8.36 1.68
N ASP A 30 9.44 -8.13 0.95
CA ASP A 30 9.49 -7.39 -0.30
C ASP A 30 9.73 -5.89 -0.05
N VAL A 31 9.09 -5.33 0.97
CA VAL A 31 9.34 -3.93 1.38
C VAL A 31 10.81 -3.74 1.78
N SER A 32 11.33 -4.64 2.61
CA SER A 32 12.73 -4.60 3.06
C SER A 32 13.71 -4.76 1.89
N SER A 33 13.43 -5.68 0.99
CA SER A 33 14.26 -5.89 -0.21
C SER A 33 14.33 -4.64 -1.08
N ARG A 34 13.20 -3.96 -1.26
CA ARG A 34 13.17 -2.70 -2.01
C ARG A 34 14.00 -1.61 -1.35
N VAL A 35 13.95 -1.51 -0.01
CA VAL A 35 14.80 -0.59 0.74
C VAL A 35 16.27 -0.89 0.49
N ASP A 36 16.68 -2.15 0.62
CA ASP A 36 18.07 -2.57 0.47
C ASP A 36 18.60 -2.38 -0.95
N MET A 37 17.75 -2.57 -1.96
CA MET A 37 18.11 -2.38 -3.37
C MET A 37 18.01 -0.92 -3.84
N GLY A 38 17.54 -0.02 -3.01
CA GLY A 38 17.28 1.36 -3.42
C GLY A 38 16.15 1.49 -4.45
N LYS A 39 15.24 0.52 -4.51
CA LYS A 39 14.08 0.58 -5.38
C LYS A 39 13.07 1.57 -4.86
N GLU A 40 12.60 2.47 -5.72
CA GLU A 40 11.63 3.48 -5.36
C GLU A 40 10.31 2.87 -4.88
N GLN A 41 9.83 3.35 -3.76
CA GLN A 41 8.50 3.08 -3.21
C GLN A 41 8.10 4.27 -2.32
N VAL A 42 6.83 4.59 -2.32
CA VAL A 42 6.28 5.63 -1.43
C VAL A 42 5.69 4.94 -0.23
N ILE A 43 6.33 5.05 0.92
CA ILE A 43 5.87 4.42 2.16
C ILE A 43 5.11 5.43 3.00
N VAL A 44 3.82 5.22 3.16
CA VAL A 44 2.91 6.08 3.92
C VAL A 44 2.68 5.44 5.28
N ASP A 45 3.35 5.96 6.29
CA ASP A 45 3.23 5.47 7.66
C ASP A 45 2.18 6.27 8.42
N ILE A 46 1.13 5.57 8.86
CA ILE A 46 0.03 6.20 9.61
C ILE A 46 0.12 6.00 11.11
N CYS A 47 1.16 5.32 11.60
CA CYS A 47 1.32 5.06 13.03
C CYS A 47 1.33 6.35 13.85
N GLU A 48 0.99 6.22 15.12
CA GLU A 48 1.08 7.34 16.07
C GLU A 48 2.52 7.81 16.24
N PRO A 49 2.74 9.06 16.64
CA PRO A 49 4.09 9.64 16.74
C PRO A 49 5.08 8.82 17.57
N ALA A 50 4.63 8.29 18.71
CA ALA A 50 5.49 7.49 19.58
C ALA A 50 5.94 6.18 18.91
N GLN A 51 5.05 5.51 18.21
CA GLN A 51 5.39 4.27 17.49
C GLN A 51 6.32 4.56 16.32
N PHE A 52 6.05 5.60 15.54
CA PHE A 52 6.92 6.01 14.44
C PHE A 52 8.34 6.34 14.93
N ALA A 53 8.45 7.08 16.03
CA ALA A 53 9.73 7.45 16.62
C ALA A 53 10.53 6.24 17.13
N GLU A 54 9.84 5.25 17.67
CA GLU A 54 10.45 4.01 18.15
C GLU A 54 11.06 3.17 17.02
N GLY A 55 10.36 3.08 15.90
CA GLY A 55 10.86 2.37 14.73
C GLY A 55 9.92 2.47 13.54
N HIS A 56 10.48 2.79 12.39
CA HIS A 56 9.76 2.84 11.12
C HIS A 56 10.63 2.30 9.98
N VAL A 57 9.98 1.90 8.90
CA VAL A 57 10.69 1.44 7.70
C VAL A 57 11.51 2.60 7.14
N PRO A 58 12.79 2.38 6.79
CA PRO A 58 13.61 3.45 6.23
C PRO A 58 12.96 4.11 5.00
N GLY A 59 12.90 5.43 4.98
CA GLY A 59 12.27 6.21 3.91
C GLY A 59 10.78 6.44 4.07
N SER A 60 10.16 5.97 5.15
CA SER A 60 8.74 6.20 5.42
C SER A 60 8.40 7.67 5.61
N ILE A 61 7.25 8.07 5.12
CA ILE A 61 6.68 9.40 5.34
C ILE A 61 5.76 9.33 6.55
N GLU A 62 6.10 10.07 7.60
CA GLU A 62 5.29 10.16 8.81
C GLU A 62 4.03 10.99 8.57
N THR A 63 2.86 10.41 8.80
CA THR A 63 1.59 11.13 8.67
C THR A 63 0.83 11.26 9.98
N ASN A 64 0.99 10.33 10.90
CA ASN A 64 0.26 10.26 12.17
C ASN A 64 -1.27 10.21 11.98
N ALA A 65 -1.73 9.66 10.88
CA ALA A 65 -3.14 9.67 10.51
C ALA A 65 -3.99 8.62 11.24
N TYR A 66 -3.36 7.64 11.89
CA TYR A 66 -4.08 6.58 12.61
C TYR A 66 -5.07 7.18 13.64
N PRO A 67 -6.30 6.70 13.72
CA PRO A 67 -6.90 5.53 13.07
C PRO A 67 -7.59 5.81 11.73
N VAL A 68 -7.47 6.98 11.16
CA VAL A 68 -8.07 7.41 9.88
C VAL A 68 -9.61 7.30 9.92
N LYS A 69 -10.20 7.84 10.96
CA LYS A 69 -11.66 7.79 11.17
C LYS A 69 -12.34 9.14 11.01
N SER A 70 -11.66 10.22 11.33
CA SER A 70 -12.18 11.59 11.24
C SER A 70 -11.69 12.28 9.97
N ASP A 71 -12.34 13.37 9.59
CA ASP A 71 -11.87 14.23 8.50
C ASP A 71 -10.49 14.82 8.81
N GLU A 72 -10.23 15.11 10.08
CA GLU A 72 -8.91 15.57 10.55
C GLU A 72 -7.82 14.52 10.33
N ASP A 73 -8.11 13.26 10.69
CA ASP A 73 -7.18 12.15 10.44
C ASP A 73 -6.88 11.99 8.94
N ARG A 74 -7.91 12.03 8.11
CA ARG A 74 -7.77 11.89 6.65
C ARG A 74 -6.96 13.03 6.06
N ALA A 75 -7.17 14.26 6.53
CA ALA A 75 -6.43 15.43 6.06
C ALA A 75 -4.92 15.29 6.28
N LYS A 76 -4.49 14.53 7.29
CA LYS A 76 -3.08 14.24 7.53
C LYS A 76 -2.42 13.43 6.42
N LEU A 77 -3.22 12.70 5.64
CA LEU A 77 -2.72 11.96 4.48
C LEU A 77 -2.51 12.84 3.25
N ASP A 78 -3.08 14.03 3.21
CA ASP A 78 -2.99 14.89 2.02
C ASP A 78 -1.55 15.28 1.68
N LYS A 79 -0.68 15.33 2.66
CA LYS A 79 0.74 15.67 2.44
C LYS A 79 1.50 14.66 1.58
N VAL A 80 1.01 13.41 1.49
CA VAL A 80 1.67 12.39 0.66
C VAL A 80 1.19 12.45 -0.79
N LEU A 81 0.07 13.08 -1.08
CA LEU A 81 -0.49 13.14 -2.44
C LEU A 81 0.48 13.75 -3.46
N PRO A 82 1.14 14.90 -3.19
CA PRO A 82 2.13 15.43 -4.13
C PRO A 82 3.31 14.50 -4.38
N VAL A 83 3.74 13.76 -3.36
CA VAL A 83 4.83 12.79 -3.49
C VAL A 83 4.41 11.63 -4.39
N ILE A 84 3.19 11.14 -4.22
CA ILE A 84 2.63 10.05 -5.01
C ILE A 84 2.47 10.48 -6.48
N GLU A 85 2.02 11.70 -6.73
CA GLU A 85 1.83 12.23 -8.09
C GLU A 85 3.14 12.36 -8.86
N LYS A 86 4.25 12.64 -8.19
CA LYS A 86 5.58 12.77 -8.80
C LYS A 86 6.27 11.45 -9.09
N SER A 87 5.69 10.35 -8.68
CA SER A 87 6.27 9.00 -8.79
C SER A 87 5.29 8.08 -9.47
N GLU A 88 5.80 7.03 -10.09
CA GLU A 88 5.01 5.89 -10.60
C GLU A 88 5.16 4.65 -9.71
N ALA A 89 5.95 4.76 -8.64
CA ALA A 89 6.24 3.67 -7.74
C ALA A 89 5.00 3.20 -6.96
N ASP A 90 5.07 2.00 -6.40
CA ASP A 90 4.04 1.51 -5.48
C ASP A 90 3.95 2.37 -4.24
N VAL A 91 2.74 2.49 -3.72
CA VAL A 91 2.41 3.21 -2.50
C VAL A 91 2.10 2.18 -1.42
N VAL A 92 2.96 2.10 -0.42
CA VAL A 92 2.85 1.13 0.67
C VAL A 92 2.27 1.82 1.90
N VAL A 93 1.09 1.40 2.31
CA VAL A 93 0.45 1.90 3.53
C VAL A 93 0.88 1.06 4.71
N VAL A 94 1.42 1.71 5.73
CA VAL A 94 1.92 1.07 6.94
C VAL A 94 1.13 1.57 8.15
N CYS A 95 0.49 0.65 8.86
CA CYS A 95 -0.18 0.91 10.12
C CYS A 95 0.31 -0.06 11.21
N PRO A 96 -0.15 0.04 12.46
CA PRO A 96 0.36 -0.84 13.51
C PRO A 96 0.22 -2.33 13.22
N ARG A 97 -0.92 -2.78 12.68
CA ARG A 97 -1.24 -4.20 12.50
C ARG A 97 -1.63 -4.61 11.08
N GLY A 98 -1.63 -3.70 10.12
CA GLY A 98 -2.03 -4.02 8.74
C GLY A 98 -3.53 -4.30 8.56
N LYS A 99 -4.38 -3.73 9.41
CA LYS A 99 -5.83 -3.98 9.43
C LYS A 99 -6.64 -2.72 9.12
N GLY A 100 -7.63 -2.40 9.96
CA GLY A 100 -8.64 -1.37 9.68
C GLY A 100 -8.07 0.02 9.36
N GLY A 101 -7.07 0.49 10.08
CA GLY A 101 -6.45 1.78 9.81
C GLY A 101 -5.80 1.84 8.43
N ALA A 102 -5.08 0.78 8.05
CA ALA A 102 -4.47 0.69 6.73
C ALA A 102 -5.53 0.66 5.62
N LYS A 103 -6.60 -0.09 5.80
CA LYS A 103 -7.71 -0.15 4.84
C LYS A 103 -8.36 1.21 4.63
N ARG A 104 -8.60 1.95 5.71
CA ARG A 104 -9.18 3.29 5.64
C ARG A 104 -8.24 4.29 4.95
N ALA A 105 -6.96 4.21 5.21
CA ALA A 105 -5.96 5.02 4.50
C ALA A 105 -5.88 4.68 3.01
N TYR A 106 -5.86 3.41 2.69
CA TYR A 106 -5.91 2.91 1.31
C TYR A 106 -7.14 3.42 0.57
N ASP A 107 -8.33 3.29 1.17
CA ASP A 107 -9.59 3.74 0.59
C ASP A 107 -9.58 5.26 0.37
N TYR A 108 -9.05 6.01 1.32
CA TYR A 108 -8.95 7.46 1.20
C TYR A 108 -8.01 7.88 0.06
N LEU A 109 -6.85 7.29 -0.04
CA LEU A 109 -5.91 7.59 -1.12
C LEU A 109 -6.49 7.24 -2.49
N LYS A 110 -7.20 6.11 -2.59
CA LYS A 110 -7.93 5.73 -3.80
C LYS A 110 -9.00 6.77 -4.16
N GLU A 111 -9.78 7.21 -3.19
CA GLU A 111 -10.80 8.24 -3.37
C GLU A 111 -10.19 9.57 -3.86
N ARG A 112 -8.97 9.87 -3.40
CA ARG A 112 -8.24 11.08 -3.81
C ARG A 112 -7.52 10.92 -5.15
N GLY A 113 -7.75 9.84 -5.88
CA GLY A 113 -7.28 9.64 -7.25
C GLY A 113 -5.99 8.83 -7.40
N VAL A 114 -5.49 8.22 -6.33
CA VAL A 114 -4.36 7.30 -6.44
C VAL A 114 -4.81 6.01 -7.12
N ASP A 115 -4.08 5.59 -8.15
CA ASP A 115 -4.35 4.35 -8.88
C ASP A 115 -4.24 3.15 -7.92
N GLU A 116 -5.32 2.39 -7.81
CA GLU A 116 -5.38 1.24 -6.91
C GLU A 116 -4.30 0.18 -7.23
N SER A 117 -3.89 0.05 -8.48
CA SER A 117 -2.82 -0.87 -8.86
C SER A 117 -1.49 -0.58 -8.16
N ARG A 118 -1.29 0.64 -7.70
CA ARG A 118 -0.10 1.07 -6.97
C ARG A 118 -0.22 0.90 -5.47
N LEU A 119 -1.45 0.86 -4.94
CA LEU A 119 -1.71 0.81 -3.50
C LEU A 119 -1.47 -0.59 -2.94
N LYS A 120 -0.72 -0.68 -1.87
CA LYS A 120 -0.40 -1.92 -1.15
C LYS A 120 -0.50 -1.67 0.35
N ILE A 121 -0.97 -2.66 1.08
CA ILE A 121 -0.95 -2.65 2.55
C ILE A 121 0.17 -3.58 3.03
N LEU A 122 1.02 -3.09 3.93
CA LEU A 122 2.05 -3.92 4.55
C LEU A 122 1.38 -4.97 5.45
N ILE A 123 1.55 -6.24 5.10
CA ILE A 123 1.03 -7.36 5.88
C ILE A 123 1.60 -7.32 7.30
N GLY A 124 0.72 -7.40 8.29
CA GLY A 124 1.10 -7.39 9.70
C GLY A 124 1.47 -6.03 10.27
N GLY A 125 1.56 -5.01 9.44
CA GLY A 125 1.94 -3.65 9.85
C GLY A 125 3.31 -3.57 10.52
N MET A 126 3.55 -2.48 11.25
CA MET A 126 4.84 -2.30 11.95
C MET A 126 5.04 -3.31 13.07
N ASP A 127 3.98 -3.74 13.76
CA ASP A 127 4.10 -4.73 14.85
C ASP A 127 4.66 -6.06 14.36
N GLY A 128 4.39 -6.42 13.11
CA GLY A 128 4.88 -7.65 12.49
C GLY A 128 6.09 -7.47 11.57
N TYR A 129 6.73 -6.32 11.54
CA TYR A 129 7.86 -6.04 10.66
C TYR A 129 9.19 -6.46 11.29
N PRO A 130 9.85 -7.53 10.78
CA PRO A 130 11.01 -8.13 11.44
C PRO A 130 12.36 -7.61 10.91
N TYR A 131 12.35 -6.64 10.00
CA TYR A 131 13.54 -6.16 9.33
C TYR A 131 14.05 -4.85 9.94
N ARG A 132 15.12 -4.32 9.36
CA ARG A 132 15.76 -3.09 9.82
C ARG A 132 14.77 -1.91 9.83
N THR A 133 14.77 -1.19 10.92
CA THR A 133 14.01 0.05 11.11
C THR A 133 14.95 1.19 11.47
N GLU A 134 14.45 2.40 11.30
CA GLU A 134 15.08 3.62 11.79
C GLU A 134 14.25 4.22 12.91
N SER A 135 14.89 4.84 13.87
CA SER A 135 14.26 5.62 14.93
C SER A 135 14.36 7.11 14.65
N LYS A 136 13.51 7.86 15.32
CA LYS A 136 13.49 9.32 15.21
C LYS A 136 13.90 9.96 16.52
#